data_00fd105c6154a69aacc917611db5fa13
#
_entry.id   00fd105c6154a69aacc917611db5fa13
#
_cell.length_a   1.000
_cell.length_b   1.000
_cell.length_c   1.000
_cell.angle_alpha   90.00
_cell.angle_beta   90.00
_cell.angle_gamma   90.00
#
_symmetry.space_group_name_H-M   'P 1'
#
loop_
_entity.id
_entity.type
_entity.pdbx_description
1 polymer ?
#
loop_
_entity_poly.entity_id
_entity_poly.type
_entity_poly.pdbx_seq_one_letter_code
_entity_poly.pdbx_strand_id
1 'polypeptide(L)'
;MKKIVGILVLAVAFSSVISCKKGNAAAKVKQENVTQANQRDKEISQGAPEIAFDKEVYDFGTVEEGFVVETSFKVTNTGKSDLVITDAKATCGCTVPTWPKDPIKPGATAEIQVKFNTAGKPNKQSKTVTLTTNTSKGQEQVKVTGMVTPKSKA
;
A
#
# COMPACT_ATOMS: atom_id res chain seq x y z
N MET A 1 -1.82 -14.63 92.19
CA MET A 1 -1.14 -15.93 92.41
C MET A 1 -0.75 -16.54 91.06
N LYS A 2 0.51 -16.86 90.98
CA LYS A 2 1.10 -17.90 90.15
C LYS A 2 0.93 -17.73 88.64
N LYS A 3 2.02 -17.49 87.98
CA LYS A 3 3.20 -18.25 87.53
C LYS A 3 3.04 -18.61 86.03
N ILE A 4 3.87 -18.32 85.21
CA ILE A 4 5.20 -18.70 84.80
C ILE A 4 5.21 -19.21 83.36
N VAL A 5 6.18 -18.68 82.55
CA VAL A 5 7.07 -19.39 81.63
C VAL A 5 6.39 -19.94 80.35
N GLY A 6 6.83 -19.71 79.26
CA GLY A 6 8.15 -19.58 78.64
C GLY A 6 8.11 -20.02 77.18
N ILE A 7 9.16 -19.78 76.58
CA ILE A 7 9.67 -20.42 75.36
C ILE A 7 9.43 -19.69 74.03
N LEU A 8 10.38 -18.99 73.72
CA LEU A 8 11.14 -18.72 72.47
C LEU A 8 11.01 -19.83 71.45
N VAL A 9 10.50 -19.55 70.27
CA VAL A 9 10.88 -20.23 69.05
C VAL A 9 11.04 -19.23 67.90
N LEU A 10 12.25 -19.11 67.50
CA LEU A 10 12.73 -18.41 66.32
C LEU A 10 12.19 -19.10 65.09
N ALA A 11 11.43 -18.41 64.27
CA ALA A 11 11.18 -18.83 62.88
C ALA A 11 11.50 -17.67 61.97
N VAL A 12 12.66 -17.71 61.39
CA VAL A 12 13.14 -16.88 60.29
C VAL A 12 12.38 -17.26 59.07
N ALA A 13 11.33 -16.54 58.74
CA ALA A 13 10.69 -16.64 57.43
C ALA A 13 11.36 -15.66 56.47
N PHE A 14 12.15 -16.22 55.62
CA PHE A 14 12.82 -15.54 54.50
C PHE A 14 11.76 -15.14 53.47
N SER A 15 11.18 -13.97 53.60
CA SER A 15 10.30 -13.41 52.56
C SER A 15 11.16 -12.73 51.52
N SER A 16 11.54 -13.48 50.50
CA SER A 16 12.09 -12.94 49.25
C SER A 16 10.97 -12.18 48.52
N VAL A 17 10.87 -10.89 48.77
CA VAL A 17 10.11 -9.97 47.92
C VAL A 17 10.83 -9.85 46.57
N ILE A 18 10.33 -10.62 45.62
CA ILE A 18 10.65 -10.38 44.20
C ILE A 18 10.01 -9.04 43.83
N SER A 19 10.80 -7.98 43.95
CA SER A 19 10.46 -6.66 43.44
C SER A 19 10.44 -6.75 41.89
N CYS A 20 9.28 -7.07 41.35
CA CYS A 20 9.01 -6.82 39.95
C CYS A 20 9.08 -5.32 39.71
N LYS A 21 10.26 -4.87 39.27
CA LYS A 21 10.48 -3.51 38.78
C LYS A 21 9.54 -3.35 37.59
N LYS A 22 8.36 -2.73 37.79
CA LYS A 22 7.48 -2.27 36.73
C LYS A 22 8.27 -1.25 35.90
N GLY A 23 9.01 -1.74 34.93
CA GLY A 23 9.54 -0.88 33.89
C GLY A 23 8.34 -0.28 33.17
N ASN A 24 8.18 1.03 33.23
CA ASN A 24 7.17 1.76 32.48
C ASN A 24 7.38 1.48 31.00
N ALA A 25 6.68 0.48 30.47
CA ALA A 25 6.67 0.18 29.04
C ALA A 25 6.21 1.39 28.21
N ALA A 26 5.39 2.26 28.81
CA ALA A 26 4.95 3.51 28.21
C ALA A 26 6.10 4.51 27.91
N ALA A 27 7.21 4.46 28.66
CA ALA A 27 8.34 5.37 28.45
C ALA A 27 9.22 5.00 27.25
N LYS A 28 9.01 3.82 26.63
CA LYS A 28 9.76 3.37 25.42
C LYS A 28 9.00 3.58 24.11
N VAL A 29 7.77 4.04 24.16
CA VAL A 29 7.00 4.34 22.94
C VAL A 29 7.49 5.68 22.41
N LYS A 30 8.15 5.68 21.25
CA LYS A 30 8.54 6.92 20.59
C LYS A 30 7.28 7.71 20.27
N GLN A 31 7.28 9.00 20.57
CA GLN A 31 6.18 9.94 20.27
C GLN A 31 5.72 9.83 18.81
N GLU A 32 6.67 9.57 17.90
CA GLU A 32 6.46 9.33 16.48
C GLU A 32 5.53 8.15 16.20
N ASN A 33 5.71 7.03 16.93
CA ASN A 33 4.86 5.84 16.79
C ASN A 33 3.42 6.11 17.27
N VAL A 34 3.25 6.92 18.31
CA VAL A 34 1.93 7.32 18.83
C VAL A 34 1.22 8.22 17.81
N THR A 35 1.95 9.15 17.19
CA THR A 35 1.41 10.02 16.16
C THR A 35 0.97 9.24 14.93
N GLN A 36 1.79 8.27 14.48
CA GLN A 36 1.44 7.38 13.37
C GLN A 36 0.24 6.47 13.69
N ALA A 37 0.14 5.94 14.91
CA ALA A 37 -1.01 5.15 15.34
C ALA A 37 -2.30 5.99 15.33
N ASN A 38 -2.25 7.20 15.87
CA ASN A 38 -3.40 8.11 15.88
C ASN A 38 -3.83 8.55 14.47
N GLN A 39 -2.87 8.68 13.53
CA GLN A 39 -3.18 8.95 12.13
C GLN A 39 -3.90 7.78 11.48
N ARG A 40 -3.40 6.54 11.68
CA ARG A 40 -4.06 5.33 11.17
C ARG A 40 -5.46 5.15 11.74
N ASP A 41 -5.63 5.34 13.04
CA ASP A 41 -6.94 5.23 13.70
C ASP A 41 -7.93 6.27 13.16
N LYS A 42 -7.45 7.48 12.86
CA LYS A 42 -8.23 8.53 12.22
C LYS A 42 -8.62 8.17 10.79
N GLU A 43 -7.69 7.60 10.00
CA GLU A 43 -7.97 7.11 8.64
C GLU A 43 -8.97 5.95 8.65
N ILE A 44 -8.82 4.99 9.57
CA ILE A 44 -9.75 3.88 9.74
C ILE A 44 -11.15 4.39 10.15
N SER A 45 -11.22 5.40 11.00
CA SER A 45 -12.51 5.97 11.46
C SER A 45 -13.21 6.81 10.37
N GLN A 46 -12.46 7.34 9.40
CA GLN A 46 -13.01 8.10 8.28
C GLN A 46 -13.48 7.21 7.12
N GLY A 47 -13.12 5.94 7.12
CA GLY A 47 -13.36 4.97 6.04
C GLY A 47 -12.17 4.83 5.10
N ALA A 48 -12.09 3.67 4.45
CA ALA A 48 -10.99 3.33 3.55
C ALA A 48 -10.98 4.21 2.28
N PRO A 49 -9.81 4.39 1.65
CA PRO A 49 -9.76 4.92 0.29
C PRO A 49 -10.33 3.90 -0.69
N GLU A 50 -11.01 4.38 -1.71
CA GLU A 50 -11.55 3.59 -2.81
C GLU A 50 -11.09 4.20 -4.13
N ILE A 51 -10.89 3.34 -5.12
CA ILE A 51 -10.40 3.74 -6.43
C ILE A 51 -11.45 3.42 -7.51
N ALA A 52 -11.73 4.39 -8.35
CA ALA A 52 -12.49 4.20 -9.57
C ALA A 52 -11.65 4.63 -10.77
N PHE A 53 -11.73 3.86 -11.86
CA PHE A 53 -11.08 4.19 -13.13
C PHE A 53 -12.13 4.66 -14.13
N ASP A 54 -11.75 5.61 -15.02
CA ASP A 54 -12.55 5.98 -16.18
C ASP A 54 -12.67 4.81 -17.17
N LYS A 55 -11.61 4.01 -17.26
CA LYS A 55 -11.51 2.77 -18.04
C LYS A 55 -10.48 1.85 -17.41
N GLU A 56 -10.72 0.57 -17.42
CA GLU A 56 -9.74 -0.43 -16.97
C GLU A 56 -8.93 -1.02 -18.13
N VAL A 57 -9.45 -0.89 -19.36
CA VAL A 57 -8.81 -1.38 -20.59
C VAL A 57 -8.75 -0.27 -21.60
N TYR A 58 -7.58 -0.07 -22.18
CA TYR A 58 -7.37 0.77 -23.35
C TYR A 58 -6.99 -0.09 -24.53
N ASP A 59 -7.79 -0.06 -25.59
CA ASP A 59 -7.50 -0.71 -26.87
C ASP A 59 -6.89 0.33 -27.82
N PHE A 60 -5.64 0.13 -28.21
CA PHE A 60 -4.94 0.99 -29.16
C PHE A 60 -5.22 0.63 -30.63
N GLY A 61 -6.07 -0.37 -30.88
CA GLY A 61 -6.39 -0.83 -32.22
C GLY A 61 -5.21 -1.54 -32.90
N THR A 62 -4.94 -1.19 -34.16
CA THR A 62 -3.84 -1.76 -34.94
C THR A 62 -2.79 -0.70 -35.20
N VAL A 63 -1.53 -1.00 -34.85
CA VAL A 63 -0.38 -0.12 -35.08
C VAL A 63 0.77 -0.91 -35.70
N GLU A 64 1.72 -0.22 -36.34
CA GLU A 64 2.94 -0.85 -36.86
C GLU A 64 3.95 -1.12 -35.74
N GLU A 65 4.76 -2.16 -35.94
CA GLU A 65 5.86 -2.48 -35.03
C GLU A 65 6.86 -1.32 -34.94
N GLY A 66 7.21 -0.97 -33.70
CA GLY A 66 8.08 0.18 -33.40
C GLY A 66 7.29 1.46 -33.01
N PHE A 67 5.96 1.46 -33.17
CA PHE A 67 5.14 2.57 -32.70
C PHE A 67 5.13 2.61 -31.16
N VAL A 68 5.16 3.80 -30.60
CA VAL A 68 5.03 3.98 -29.15
C VAL A 68 3.59 4.38 -28.85
N VAL A 69 2.87 3.47 -28.20
CA VAL A 69 1.50 3.72 -27.72
C VAL A 69 1.58 4.51 -26.43
N GLU A 70 0.93 5.66 -26.38
CA GLU A 70 0.77 6.47 -25.18
C GLU A 70 -0.69 6.61 -24.83
N THR A 71 -1.02 6.39 -23.55
CA THR A 71 -2.39 6.53 -23.03
C THR A 71 -2.37 6.98 -21.58
N SER A 72 -3.47 7.56 -21.14
CA SER A 72 -3.70 7.83 -19.72
C SER A 72 -4.96 7.14 -19.22
N PHE A 73 -4.94 6.75 -17.95
CA PHE A 73 -6.08 6.27 -17.19
C PHE A 73 -6.36 7.28 -16.09
N LYS A 74 -7.59 7.76 -16.02
CA LYS A 74 -8.00 8.63 -14.94
C LYS A 74 -8.41 7.81 -13.74
N VAL A 75 -7.88 8.18 -12.59
CA VAL A 75 -8.11 7.56 -11.29
C VAL A 75 -8.83 8.56 -10.42
N THR A 76 -9.97 8.20 -9.91
CA THR A 76 -10.74 9.02 -8.95
C THR A 76 -10.76 8.31 -7.60
N ASN A 77 -10.42 9.02 -6.54
CA ASN A 77 -10.62 8.53 -5.18
C ASN A 77 -12.10 8.70 -4.79
N THR A 78 -12.85 7.61 -4.78
CA THR A 78 -14.26 7.56 -4.38
C THR A 78 -14.45 7.25 -2.90
N GLY A 79 -13.35 6.99 -2.19
CA GLY A 79 -13.33 6.71 -0.75
C GLY A 79 -13.41 7.98 0.11
N LYS A 80 -13.19 7.81 1.40
CA LYS A 80 -13.29 8.87 2.41
C LYS A 80 -11.95 9.30 3.00
N SER A 81 -10.88 8.57 2.73
CA SER A 81 -9.51 8.90 3.12
C SER A 81 -8.60 9.04 1.90
N ASP A 82 -7.41 9.59 2.08
CA ASP A 82 -6.45 9.85 1.02
C ASP A 82 -6.02 8.54 0.34
N LEU A 83 -6.12 8.48 -0.99
CA LEU A 83 -5.65 7.36 -1.80
C LEU A 83 -4.17 7.56 -2.15
N VAL A 84 -3.35 6.59 -1.82
CA VAL A 84 -1.91 6.59 -2.11
C VAL A 84 -1.59 5.46 -3.08
N ILE A 85 -0.91 5.79 -4.18
CA ILE A 85 -0.34 4.82 -5.11
C ILE A 85 1.15 4.73 -4.81
N THR A 86 1.59 3.64 -4.19
CA THR A 86 2.98 3.47 -3.77
C THR A 86 3.88 2.94 -4.87
N ASP A 87 3.31 2.15 -5.80
CA ASP A 87 4.06 1.55 -6.90
C ASP A 87 3.15 1.29 -8.12
N ALA A 88 3.76 1.24 -9.31
CA ALA A 88 3.10 0.83 -10.54
C ALA A 88 4.07 -0.01 -11.38
N LYS A 89 3.69 -1.26 -11.62
CA LYS A 89 4.50 -2.22 -12.38
C LYS A 89 3.76 -2.74 -13.60
N ALA A 90 4.43 -2.76 -14.73
CA ALA A 90 3.93 -3.41 -15.93
C ALA A 90 4.47 -4.84 -16.06
N THR A 91 3.76 -5.67 -16.82
CA THR A 91 4.15 -7.07 -17.09
C THR A 91 5.44 -7.23 -17.88
N CYS A 92 5.95 -6.17 -18.50
CA CYS A 92 7.23 -6.16 -19.20
C CYS A 92 7.91 -4.78 -19.10
N GLY A 93 9.23 -4.75 -19.24
CA GLY A 93 10.00 -3.50 -19.34
C GLY A 93 9.72 -2.66 -20.60
N CYS A 94 8.92 -3.17 -21.53
CA CYS A 94 8.47 -2.45 -22.72
C CYS A 94 7.30 -1.50 -22.43
N THR A 95 6.76 -1.54 -21.24
CA THR A 95 5.65 -0.68 -20.79
C THR A 95 6.08 0.05 -19.53
N VAL A 96 6.03 1.37 -19.58
CA VAL A 96 6.48 2.25 -18.49
C VAL A 96 5.28 3.04 -17.97
N PRO A 97 4.79 2.76 -16.75
CA PRO A 97 3.78 3.58 -16.10
C PRO A 97 4.40 4.77 -15.37
N THR A 98 3.70 5.88 -15.40
CA THR A 98 3.99 7.07 -14.58
C THR A 98 2.73 7.45 -13.81
N TRP A 99 2.85 7.68 -12.51
CA TRP A 99 1.73 7.93 -11.62
C TRP A 99 2.02 9.07 -10.64
N PRO A 100 1.00 9.75 -10.07
CA PRO A 100 1.18 10.78 -9.07
C PRO A 100 1.82 10.19 -7.81
N LYS A 101 2.74 10.94 -7.21
CA LYS A 101 3.41 10.56 -5.95
C LYS A 101 2.70 11.15 -4.73
N ASP A 102 1.94 12.21 -4.94
CA ASP A 102 1.16 12.86 -3.89
C ASP A 102 -0.15 12.10 -3.64
N PRO A 103 -0.64 12.08 -2.39
CA PRO A 103 -1.92 11.48 -2.06
C PRO A 103 -3.08 12.14 -2.82
N ILE A 104 -3.97 11.30 -3.37
CA ILE A 104 -5.18 11.73 -4.07
C ILE A 104 -6.30 11.87 -3.03
N LYS A 105 -6.76 13.11 -2.82
CA LYS A 105 -7.80 13.40 -1.84
C LYS A 105 -9.16 12.79 -2.20
N PRO A 106 -10.05 12.55 -1.22
CA PRO A 106 -11.43 12.15 -1.49
C PRO A 106 -12.11 13.05 -2.53
N GLY A 107 -12.69 12.41 -3.56
CA GLY A 107 -13.32 13.09 -4.69
C GLY A 107 -12.36 13.66 -5.75
N ALA A 108 -11.06 13.68 -5.49
CA ALA A 108 -10.08 14.15 -6.47
C ALA A 108 -9.76 13.09 -7.53
N THR A 109 -9.35 13.57 -8.70
CA THR A 109 -8.94 12.76 -9.84
C THR A 109 -7.48 13.01 -10.17
N ALA A 110 -6.76 11.96 -10.53
CA ALA A 110 -5.38 12.00 -11.00
C ALA A 110 -5.21 11.14 -12.25
N GLU A 111 -4.08 11.24 -12.93
CA GLU A 111 -3.80 10.49 -14.16
C GLU A 111 -2.61 9.55 -13.97
N ILE A 112 -2.76 8.34 -14.52
CA ILE A 112 -1.69 7.37 -14.68
C ILE A 112 -1.37 7.30 -16.16
N GLN A 113 -0.19 7.74 -16.54
CA GLN A 113 0.28 7.68 -17.93
C GLN A 113 0.95 6.34 -18.16
N VAL A 114 0.69 5.73 -19.31
CA VAL A 114 1.29 4.46 -19.71
C VAL A 114 1.87 4.60 -21.12
N LYS A 115 3.17 4.29 -21.26
CA LYS A 115 3.87 4.24 -22.55
C LYS A 115 4.25 2.80 -22.84
N PHE A 116 3.81 2.29 -24.00
CA PHE A 116 4.15 0.94 -24.47
C PHE A 116 4.90 1.01 -25.78
N ASN A 117 6.15 0.56 -25.81
CA ASN A 117 6.95 0.44 -27.00
C ASN A 117 6.69 -0.92 -27.68
N THR A 118 6.19 -0.89 -28.91
CA THR A 118 5.82 -2.08 -29.68
C THR A 118 6.97 -2.71 -30.46
N ALA A 119 8.20 -2.15 -30.40
CA ALA A 119 9.37 -2.70 -31.07
C ALA A 119 9.66 -4.13 -30.60
N GLY A 120 9.79 -5.07 -31.54
CA GLY A 120 9.98 -6.49 -31.26
C GLY A 120 8.77 -7.16 -30.61
N LYS A 121 7.56 -6.61 -30.77
CA LYS A 121 6.31 -7.11 -30.17
C LYS A 121 5.19 -7.25 -31.20
N PRO A 122 5.38 -8.04 -32.29
CA PRO A 122 4.34 -8.23 -33.29
C PRO A 122 3.15 -9.01 -32.75
N ASN A 123 2.04 -8.99 -33.49
CA ASN A 123 0.79 -9.68 -33.22
C ASN A 123 0.00 -9.06 -32.06
N LYS A 124 -0.99 -9.82 -31.56
CA LYS A 124 -1.85 -9.38 -30.49
C LYS A 124 -1.06 -9.11 -29.21
N GLN A 125 -1.22 -7.93 -28.66
CA GLN A 125 -0.57 -7.51 -27.43
C GLN A 125 -1.61 -7.28 -26.34
N SER A 126 -1.23 -7.65 -25.12
CA SER A 126 -1.96 -7.33 -23.89
C SER A 126 -0.94 -7.08 -22.79
N LYS A 127 -0.93 -5.87 -22.27
CA LYS A 127 -0.01 -5.45 -21.21
C LYS A 127 -0.84 -5.01 -20.00
N THR A 128 -0.55 -5.60 -18.85
CA THR A 128 -1.18 -5.24 -17.59
C THR A 128 -0.25 -4.35 -16.79
N VAL A 129 -0.79 -3.27 -16.25
CA VAL A 129 -0.14 -2.43 -15.26
C VAL A 129 -0.83 -2.68 -13.92
N THR A 130 -0.06 -3.12 -12.95
CA THR A 130 -0.52 -3.34 -11.57
C THR A 130 -0.09 -2.15 -10.72
N LEU A 131 -1.05 -1.53 -10.06
CA LEU A 131 -0.86 -0.44 -9.12
C LEU A 131 -0.90 -1.01 -7.71
N THR A 132 0.06 -0.67 -6.87
CA THR A 132 0.02 -0.95 -5.44
C THR A 132 -0.53 0.27 -4.72
N THR A 133 -1.60 0.07 -3.98
CA THR A 133 -2.36 1.16 -3.34
C THR A 133 -2.65 0.85 -1.88
N ASN A 134 -3.11 1.85 -1.14
CA ASN A 134 -3.60 1.68 0.23
C ASN A 134 -5.11 1.37 0.32
N THR A 135 -5.74 0.95 -0.80
CA THR A 135 -7.12 0.44 -0.78
C THR A 135 -7.20 -0.90 -0.05
N SER A 136 -8.40 -1.34 0.28
CA SER A 136 -8.63 -2.64 0.94
C SER A 136 -8.14 -3.83 0.10
N LYS A 137 -8.13 -3.71 -1.23
CA LYS A 137 -7.58 -4.73 -2.14
C LYS A 137 -6.05 -4.70 -2.20
N GLY A 138 -5.42 -3.57 -1.89
CA GLY A 138 -3.97 -3.37 -1.94
C GLY A 138 -3.39 -3.28 -3.35
N GLN A 139 -4.07 -3.82 -4.36
CA GLN A 139 -3.62 -3.81 -5.76
C GLN A 139 -4.80 -3.62 -6.71
N GLU A 140 -4.57 -2.80 -7.73
CA GLU A 140 -5.52 -2.54 -8.81
C GLU A 140 -4.81 -2.72 -10.15
N GLN A 141 -5.57 -2.99 -11.21
CA GLN A 141 -4.99 -3.30 -12.52
C GLN A 141 -5.68 -2.55 -13.65
N VAL A 142 -4.87 -2.05 -14.58
CA VAL A 142 -5.34 -1.56 -15.87
C VAL A 142 -4.62 -2.27 -17.00
N LYS A 143 -5.21 -2.33 -18.19
CA LYS A 143 -4.68 -3.06 -19.34
C LYS A 143 -4.59 -2.19 -20.57
N VAL A 144 -3.55 -2.42 -21.36
CA VAL A 144 -3.38 -1.86 -22.71
C VAL A 144 -3.38 -3.03 -23.69
N THR A 145 -4.30 -3.03 -24.66
CA THR A 145 -4.49 -4.12 -25.63
C THR A 145 -4.50 -3.60 -27.05
N GLY A 146 -4.21 -4.44 -28.01
CA GLY A 146 -4.29 -4.12 -29.45
C GLY A 146 -3.49 -5.08 -30.30
N MET A 147 -3.41 -4.76 -31.60
CA MET A 147 -2.70 -5.53 -32.63
C MET A 147 -1.47 -4.75 -33.13
N VAL A 148 -0.36 -5.42 -33.22
CA VAL A 148 0.87 -4.87 -33.79
C VAL A 148 1.19 -5.61 -35.09
N THR A 149 1.15 -4.91 -36.22
CA THR A 149 1.56 -5.47 -37.51
C THR A 149 3.08 -5.53 -37.59
N PRO A 150 3.66 -6.69 -37.98
CA PRO A 150 5.10 -6.80 -38.13
C PRO A 150 5.61 -5.79 -39.16
N LYS A 151 6.76 -5.20 -38.90
CA LYS A 151 7.43 -4.36 -39.87
C LYS A 151 7.87 -5.23 -41.06
N SER A 152 7.45 -4.87 -42.27
CA SER A 152 7.91 -5.54 -43.50
C SER A 152 9.43 -5.48 -43.52
N LYS A 153 10.09 -6.64 -43.64
CA LYS A 153 11.53 -6.67 -43.94
C LYS A 153 11.68 -6.21 -45.41
N ALA A 154 12.22 -5.03 -45.57
CA ALA A 154 12.70 -4.59 -46.89
C ALA A 154 13.91 -5.43 -47.30
#